data_60ba6a2047ee20333b3d2485f9ec6f9d
#
_entry.id   60ba6a2047ee20333b3d2485f9ec6f9d
#
_cell.length_a   1.000
_cell.length_b   1.000
_cell.length_c   1.000
_cell.angle_alpha   90.00
_cell.angle_beta   90.00
_cell.angle_gamma   90.00
#
_symmetry.space_group_name_H-M   'P 1'
#
loop_
_entity.id
_entity.type
_entity.pdbx_description
1 polymer ?
#
loop_
_entity_poly.entity_id
_entity_poly.type
_entity_poly.pdbx_seq_one_letter_code
_entity_poly.pdbx_strand_id
1 'polypeptide(L)'
;ALAQSAVYLRPETAQAMFVNFLNVQQTTGAKLPFGIAQMGKSFRNEVKVEKFIFRSCEFEQMEMEYFVYPGEGPKYLQYWTEQRLAWWTRLGLRRDKLRLRAHGPDELAHYSDGCFDVEYEFPWGWDELEGIASRTDYDLRAHSEASGRKLQYFDQEATDPETGKPGWKFLPHVVEPAAGATRGVLAVLCDAYDEEPADADGKGGRTVLRLHPRLAPIKAAILPLVKKDGMPEVARKIVDRFFAAGINAKYDEQHAIGRRYARHDEIGTPYALTVDTQTLEDDTVTIRLRDSREQRRVPVAEAVDVVRKSLADA
;
A
#
# COMPACT_ATOMS: atom_id res chain seq x y z
N ALA A 1 8.74 -4.84 -42.23
CA ALA A 1 9.38 -5.82 -41.32
C ALA A 1 9.29 -5.40 -39.85
N LEU A 2 9.59 -4.12 -39.46
CA LEU A 2 9.49 -3.68 -38.06
C LEU A 2 8.05 -3.70 -37.51
N ALA A 3 7.05 -3.36 -38.32
CA ALA A 3 5.65 -3.36 -37.89
C ALA A 3 5.08 -4.77 -37.60
N GLN A 4 5.65 -5.82 -38.17
CA GLN A 4 5.22 -7.20 -37.97
C GLN A 4 5.82 -7.85 -36.71
N SER A 5 6.85 -7.23 -36.12
CA SER A 5 7.51 -7.70 -34.89
C SER A 5 7.31 -6.75 -33.71
N ALA A 6 6.40 -5.78 -33.81
CA ALA A 6 6.13 -4.84 -32.74
C ALA A 6 5.44 -5.56 -31.57
N VAL A 7 5.98 -5.36 -30.38
CA VAL A 7 5.39 -5.82 -29.10
C VAL A 7 5.01 -4.57 -28.31
N TYR A 8 3.78 -4.56 -27.83
CA TYR A 8 3.27 -3.44 -27.03
C TYR A 8 3.33 -3.78 -25.54
N LEU A 9 3.85 -2.86 -24.76
CA LEU A 9 3.80 -2.92 -23.31
C LEU A 9 2.46 -2.34 -22.83
N ARG A 10 1.88 -2.95 -21.79
CA ARG A 10 0.56 -2.53 -21.27
C ARG A 10 0.64 -1.16 -20.59
N PRO A 11 -0.31 -0.23 -20.85
CA PRO A 11 -0.36 1.07 -20.19
C PRO A 11 -1.03 1.04 -18.82
N GLU A 12 -1.71 -0.06 -18.50
CA GLU A 12 -2.45 -0.30 -17.26
C GLU A 12 -2.60 -1.80 -16.98
N THR A 13 -3.00 -2.17 -15.79
CA THR A 13 -3.23 -3.57 -15.41
C THR A 13 -4.68 -4.01 -15.64
N ALA A 14 -5.62 -3.08 -15.82
CA ALA A 14 -7.06 -3.29 -15.93
C ALA A 14 -7.46 -4.31 -17.01
N GLN A 15 -6.94 -4.17 -18.22
CA GLN A 15 -7.40 -4.95 -19.39
C GLN A 15 -7.28 -6.45 -19.21
N ALA A 16 -6.24 -6.92 -18.51
CA ALA A 16 -6.08 -8.34 -18.22
C ALA A 16 -7.16 -8.89 -17.29
N MET A 17 -7.72 -8.05 -16.41
CA MET A 17 -8.80 -8.43 -15.49
C MET A 17 -10.13 -8.59 -16.23
N PHE A 18 -10.43 -7.71 -17.18
CA PHE A 18 -11.62 -7.83 -18.04
C PHE A 18 -11.59 -9.10 -18.90
N VAL A 19 -10.46 -9.39 -19.54
CA VAL A 19 -10.27 -10.62 -20.33
C VAL A 19 -10.50 -11.88 -19.49
N ASN A 20 -10.09 -11.86 -18.22
CA ASN A 20 -10.21 -12.98 -17.30
C ASN A 20 -11.54 -13.02 -16.51
N PHE A 21 -12.43 -12.05 -16.67
CA PHE A 21 -13.68 -11.95 -15.91
C PHE A 21 -14.46 -13.26 -15.84
N LEU A 22 -14.82 -13.84 -16.98
CA LEU A 22 -15.58 -15.09 -17.03
C LEU A 22 -14.81 -16.27 -16.44
N ASN A 23 -13.50 -16.35 -16.70
CA ASN A 23 -12.67 -17.41 -16.17
C ASN A 23 -12.65 -17.39 -14.63
N VAL A 24 -12.42 -16.21 -14.05
CA VAL A 24 -12.43 -16.04 -12.59
C VAL A 24 -13.82 -16.34 -12.03
N GLN A 25 -14.88 -15.74 -12.61
CA GLN A 25 -16.26 -15.94 -12.15
C GLN A 25 -16.67 -17.41 -12.15
N GLN A 26 -16.36 -18.15 -13.22
CA GLN A 26 -16.74 -19.55 -13.38
C GLN A 26 -15.92 -20.48 -12.49
N THR A 27 -14.62 -20.25 -12.36
CA THR A 27 -13.74 -21.12 -11.55
C THR A 27 -13.91 -20.94 -10.05
N THR A 28 -14.27 -19.73 -9.61
CA THR A 28 -14.48 -19.43 -8.19
C THR A 28 -15.94 -19.52 -7.74
N GLY A 29 -16.88 -19.52 -8.69
CA GLY A 29 -18.31 -19.43 -8.41
C GLY A 29 -18.72 -18.08 -7.80
N ALA A 30 -17.92 -17.01 -8.05
CA ALA A 30 -18.17 -15.69 -7.47
C ALA A 30 -19.51 -15.12 -7.89
N LYS A 31 -20.26 -14.59 -6.93
CA LYS A 31 -21.52 -13.85 -7.14
C LYS A 31 -21.22 -12.34 -7.06
N LEU A 32 -21.95 -11.54 -7.83
CA LEU A 32 -21.88 -10.08 -7.73
C LEU A 32 -22.40 -9.57 -6.36
N PRO A 33 -21.78 -8.52 -5.78
CA PRO A 33 -20.59 -7.85 -6.28
C PRO A 33 -19.29 -8.58 -5.91
N PHE A 34 -18.30 -8.60 -6.81
CA PHE A 34 -16.95 -9.11 -6.51
C PHE A 34 -15.89 -8.34 -7.28
N GLY A 35 -14.64 -8.38 -6.82
CA GLY A 35 -13.50 -7.70 -7.45
C GLY A 35 -12.43 -8.66 -7.92
N ILE A 36 -11.74 -8.28 -8.99
CA ILE A 36 -10.48 -8.86 -9.44
C ILE A 36 -9.42 -7.79 -9.26
N ALA A 37 -8.38 -8.07 -8.50
CA ALA A 37 -7.29 -7.12 -8.26
C ALA A 37 -5.98 -7.62 -8.84
N GLN A 38 -5.17 -6.70 -9.34
CA GLN A 38 -3.84 -6.97 -9.86
C GLN A 38 -2.85 -5.91 -9.40
N MET A 39 -1.63 -6.35 -9.10
CA MET A 39 -0.46 -5.48 -8.95
C MET A 39 0.55 -5.84 -10.02
N GLY A 40 1.18 -4.84 -10.61
CA GLY A 40 2.20 -5.10 -11.62
C GLY A 40 2.65 -3.86 -12.36
N LYS A 41 3.62 -4.04 -13.24
CA LYS A 41 4.19 -2.95 -14.04
C LYS A 41 3.24 -2.49 -15.13
N SER A 42 3.25 -1.17 -15.31
CA SER A 42 2.59 -0.48 -16.41
C SER A 42 3.57 0.49 -17.05
N PHE A 43 3.33 0.80 -18.33
CA PHE A 43 4.26 1.56 -19.16
C PHE A 43 3.49 2.63 -19.93
N ARG A 44 3.89 3.88 -19.75
CA ARG A 44 3.31 5.02 -20.47
C ARG A 44 4.41 5.85 -21.09
N ASN A 45 4.23 6.25 -22.35
CA ASN A 45 5.17 7.11 -23.04
C ASN A 45 4.95 8.57 -22.61
N GLU A 46 5.42 8.90 -21.40
CA GLU A 46 5.30 10.23 -20.85
C GLU A 46 6.14 11.24 -21.63
N VAL A 47 5.54 12.36 -22.01
CA VAL A 47 6.26 13.46 -22.69
C VAL A 47 7.31 14.08 -21.76
N LYS A 48 7.02 14.14 -20.45
CA LYS A 48 7.91 14.67 -19.43
C LYS A 48 7.88 13.79 -18.19
N VAL A 49 9.04 13.23 -17.87
CA VAL A 49 9.26 12.55 -16.57
C VAL A 49 9.62 13.64 -15.55
N GLU A 50 8.94 13.67 -14.41
CA GLU A 50 9.14 14.70 -13.39
C GLU A 50 8.76 14.25 -11.98
N LYS A 51 9.19 15.04 -11.00
CA LYS A 51 8.86 14.82 -9.59
C LYS A 51 9.28 13.43 -9.09
N PHE A 52 10.53 13.04 -9.43
CA PHE A 52 11.11 11.75 -9.08
C PHE A 52 10.23 10.58 -9.56
N ILE A 53 9.74 9.70 -8.68
CA ILE A 53 8.90 8.54 -9.01
C ILE A 53 7.40 8.87 -9.09
N PHE A 54 7.02 10.15 -9.02
CA PHE A 54 5.63 10.56 -9.18
C PHE A 54 5.13 10.34 -10.61
N ARG A 55 5.96 10.71 -11.62
CA ARG A 55 5.66 10.51 -13.04
C ARG A 55 6.85 9.93 -13.77
N SER A 56 6.74 8.67 -14.15
CA SER A 56 7.79 7.90 -14.86
C SER A 56 7.18 7.05 -15.98
N CYS A 57 7.98 6.69 -16.98
CA CYS A 57 7.52 5.86 -18.09
C CYS A 57 7.24 4.41 -17.71
N GLU A 58 7.93 3.90 -16.70
CA GLU A 58 7.73 2.58 -16.10
C GLU A 58 7.38 2.75 -14.63
N PHE A 59 6.28 2.19 -14.18
CA PHE A 59 5.81 2.29 -12.81
C PHE A 59 5.02 1.03 -12.43
N GLU A 60 4.74 0.88 -11.16
CA GLU A 60 3.88 -0.19 -10.65
C GLU A 60 2.51 0.37 -10.28
N GLN A 61 1.46 -0.31 -10.74
CA GLN A 61 0.08 -0.06 -10.38
C GLN A 61 -0.47 -1.15 -9.49
N MET A 62 -1.45 -0.79 -8.68
CA MET A 62 -2.38 -1.68 -8.00
C MET A 62 -3.79 -1.22 -8.37
N GLU A 63 -4.50 -2.07 -9.08
CA GLU A 63 -5.84 -1.81 -9.60
C GLU A 63 -6.78 -2.94 -9.20
N MET A 64 -8.05 -2.62 -9.05
CA MET A 64 -9.12 -3.58 -8.82
C MET A 64 -10.32 -3.22 -9.70
N GLU A 65 -10.79 -4.20 -10.48
CA GLU A 65 -12.04 -4.10 -11.20
C GLU A 65 -13.14 -4.72 -10.33
N TYR A 66 -14.01 -3.88 -9.80
CA TYR A 66 -15.11 -4.30 -8.93
C TYR A 66 -16.40 -4.36 -9.72
N PHE A 67 -16.85 -5.58 -10.00
CA PHE A 67 -18.01 -5.88 -10.82
C PHE A 67 -19.29 -5.80 -9.99
N VAL A 68 -20.27 -5.05 -10.49
CA VAL A 68 -21.55 -4.78 -9.81
C VAL A 68 -22.73 -4.92 -10.76
N TYR A 69 -23.94 -4.93 -10.23
CA TYR A 69 -25.14 -4.92 -11.08
C TYR A 69 -25.27 -3.61 -11.86
N PRO A 70 -25.89 -3.65 -13.06
CA PRO A 70 -26.23 -2.43 -13.81
C PRO A 70 -27.02 -1.44 -12.95
N GLY A 71 -26.58 -0.17 -12.97
CA GLY A 71 -27.17 0.90 -12.15
C GLY A 71 -26.63 1.03 -10.73
N GLU A 72 -25.83 0.08 -10.22
CA GLU A 72 -25.22 0.19 -8.89
C GLU A 72 -23.86 0.93 -8.90
N GLY A 73 -23.34 1.32 -10.05
CA GLY A 73 -22.08 2.06 -10.19
C GLY A 73 -21.93 3.22 -9.21
N PRO A 74 -22.87 4.18 -9.14
CA PRO A 74 -22.77 5.34 -8.23
C PRO A 74 -22.67 4.97 -6.75
N LYS A 75 -23.41 3.94 -6.30
CA LYS A 75 -23.38 3.43 -4.93
C LYS A 75 -22.00 2.89 -4.56
N TYR A 76 -21.42 2.07 -5.45
CA TYR A 76 -20.11 1.46 -5.19
C TYR A 76 -18.95 2.41 -5.48
N LEU A 77 -19.12 3.41 -6.34
CA LEU A 77 -18.17 4.50 -6.51
C LEU A 77 -17.99 5.26 -5.18
N GLN A 78 -19.10 5.66 -4.55
CA GLN A 78 -19.04 6.31 -3.24
C GLN A 78 -18.41 5.39 -2.18
N TYR A 79 -18.85 4.14 -2.11
CA TYR A 79 -18.32 3.16 -1.16
C TYR A 79 -16.80 3.01 -1.28
N TRP A 80 -16.28 2.78 -2.49
CA TRP A 80 -14.84 2.60 -2.70
C TRP A 80 -14.06 3.88 -2.48
N THR A 81 -14.60 5.05 -2.81
CA THR A 81 -13.98 6.35 -2.51
C THR A 81 -13.72 6.51 -1.00
N GLU A 82 -14.70 6.19 -0.18
CA GLU A 82 -14.58 6.24 1.29
C GLU A 82 -13.59 5.17 1.81
N GLN A 83 -13.69 3.93 1.29
CA GLN A 83 -12.80 2.84 1.71
C GLN A 83 -11.35 3.11 1.35
N ARG A 84 -11.07 3.68 0.16
CA ARG A 84 -9.71 3.98 -0.27
C ARG A 84 -9.09 5.12 0.52
N LEU A 85 -9.84 6.19 0.77
CA LEU A 85 -9.39 7.27 1.66
C LEU A 85 -9.06 6.75 3.07
N ALA A 86 -9.94 5.91 3.64
CA ALA A 86 -9.71 5.28 4.94
C ALA A 86 -8.49 4.33 4.92
N TRP A 87 -8.25 3.63 3.80
CA TRP A 87 -7.11 2.73 3.64
C TRP A 87 -5.77 3.49 3.68
N TRP A 88 -5.65 4.61 2.96
CA TRP A 88 -4.45 5.45 3.00
C TRP A 88 -4.19 6.00 4.41
N THR A 89 -5.24 6.42 5.11
CA THR A 89 -5.13 6.86 6.51
C THR A 89 -4.64 5.73 7.43
N ARG A 90 -5.17 4.50 7.27
CA ARG A 90 -4.72 3.33 8.03
C ARG A 90 -3.29 2.89 7.71
N LEU A 91 -2.75 3.26 6.57
CA LEU A 91 -1.33 3.08 6.23
C LEU A 91 -0.43 4.16 6.84
N GLY A 92 -1.00 5.12 7.58
CA GLY A 92 -0.25 6.12 8.31
C GLY A 92 -0.13 7.47 7.61
N LEU A 93 -0.75 7.70 6.44
CA LEU A 93 -0.80 9.03 5.86
C LEU A 93 -1.68 9.95 6.71
N ARG A 94 -1.20 11.15 6.99
CA ARG A 94 -1.94 12.12 7.79
C ARG A 94 -3.23 12.54 7.09
N ARG A 95 -4.35 12.49 7.85
CA ARG A 95 -5.68 12.75 7.29
C ARG A 95 -5.84 14.19 6.76
N ASP A 96 -5.18 15.14 7.38
CA ASP A 96 -5.16 16.55 6.96
C ASP A 96 -4.38 16.80 5.65
N LYS A 97 -3.56 15.84 5.22
CA LYS A 97 -2.86 15.81 3.93
C LYS A 97 -3.55 14.98 2.86
N LEU A 98 -4.77 14.54 3.10
CA LEU A 98 -5.59 13.79 2.15
C LEU A 98 -6.90 14.49 1.91
N ARG A 99 -7.31 14.62 0.65
CA ARG A 99 -8.63 15.11 0.27
C ARG A 99 -9.24 14.32 -0.87
N LEU A 100 -10.55 14.40 -1.00
CA LEU A 100 -11.29 13.87 -2.13
C LEU A 100 -11.57 15.00 -3.13
N ARG A 101 -11.36 14.72 -4.41
CA ARG A 101 -11.69 15.61 -5.52
C ARG A 101 -12.59 14.86 -6.50
N ALA A 102 -13.81 15.35 -6.68
CA ALA A 102 -14.69 14.86 -7.72
C ALA A 102 -14.29 15.46 -9.07
N HIS A 103 -14.29 14.65 -10.13
CA HIS A 103 -14.10 15.15 -11.50
C HIS A 103 -15.36 15.83 -12.01
N GLY A 104 -15.18 16.95 -12.69
CA GLY A 104 -16.26 17.61 -13.45
C GLY A 104 -16.61 16.83 -14.72
N PRO A 105 -17.78 17.08 -15.33
CA PRO A 105 -18.20 16.38 -16.54
C PRO A 105 -17.20 16.47 -17.71
N ASP A 106 -16.48 17.57 -17.82
CA ASP A 106 -15.48 17.80 -18.88
C ASP A 106 -14.14 17.09 -18.63
N GLU A 107 -13.94 16.55 -17.42
CA GLU A 107 -12.72 15.83 -17.02
C GLU A 107 -12.90 14.32 -17.09
N LEU A 108 -14.14 13.83 -17.19
CA LEU A 108 -14.41 12.39 -17.20
C LEU A 108 -13.87 11.73 -18.47
N ALA A 109 -13.23 10.58 -18.29
CA ALA A 109 -12.86 9.72 -19.40
C ALA A 109 -14.13 9.23 -20.14
N HIS A 110 -14.01 8.96 -21.44
CA HIS A 110 -15.14 8.56 -22.31
C HIS A 110 -15.85 7.26 -21.86
N TYR A 111 -15.22 6.48 -21.01
CA TYR A 111 -15.75 5.23 -20.47
C TYR A 111 -16.37 5.39 -19.07
N SER A 112 -16.29 6.59 -18.47
CA SER A 112 -16.65 6.81 -17.07
C SER A 112 -17.86 7.74 -16.96
N ASP A 113 -18.78 7.41 -16.05
CA ASP A 113 -19.91 8.25 -15.66
C ASP A 113 -19.73 8.94 -14.30
N GLY A 114 -18.59 8.70 -13.63
CA GLY A 114 -18.18 9.36 -12.40
C GLY A 114 -16.77 8.97 -11.99
N CYS A 115 -16.01 9.92 -11.46
CA CYS A 115 -14.65 9.70 -10.98
C CYS A 115 -14.35 10.59 -9.77
N PHE A 116 -13.59 10.03 -8.83
CA PHE A 116 -13.00 10.75 -7.70
C PHE A 116 -11.50 10.46 -7.64
N ASP A 117 -10.72 11.49 -7.27
CA ASP A 117 -9.34 11.30 -6.86
C ASP A 117 -9.23 11.37 -5.34
N VAL A 118 -8.44 10.48 -4.77
CA VAL A 118 -7.77 10.73 -3.49
C VAL A 118 -6.52 11.51 -3.81
N GLU A 119 -6.46 12.79 -3.42
CA GLU A 119 -5.27 13.62 -3.57
C GLU A 119 -4.49 13.68 -2.26
N TYR A 120 -3.16 13.74 -2.39
CA TYR A 120 -2.22 13.96 -1.27
C TYR A 120 -1.50 15.30 -1.45
N GLU A 121 -1.23 15.99 -0.34
CA GLU A 121 -0.45 17.22 -0.31
C GLU A 121 1.05 16.90 -0.36
N PHE A 122 1.59 16.73 -1.58
CA PHE A 122 3.01 16.56 -1.81
C PHE A 122 3.79 17.87 -1.54
N PRO A 123 5.13 17.85 -1.49
CA PRO A 123 5.95 19.06 -1.30
C PRO A 123 5.71 20.17 -2.34
N TRP A 124 5.15 19.83 -3.51
CA TRP A 124 4.80 20.77 -4.59
C TRP A 124 3.32 21.14 -4.64
N GLY A 125 2.51 20.71 -3.65
CA GLY A 125 1.08 20.95 -3.55
C GLY A 125 0.24 19.69 -3.77
N TRP A 126 -1.07 19.88 -3.84
CA TRP A 126 -2.04 18.81 -4.03
C TRP A 126 -1.90 18.16 -5.40
N ASP A 127 -1.86 16.83 -5.41
CA ASP A 127 -1.78 16.06 -6.63
C ASP A 127 -2.41 14.66 -6.41
N GLU A 128 -2.81 14.01 -7.50
CA GLU A 128 -3.48 12.71 -7.48
C GLU A 128 -2.59 11.61 -6.87
N LEU A 129 -3.14 10.89 -5.90
CA LEU A 129 -2.56 9.68 -5.32
C LEU A 129 -3.23 8.41 -5.84
N GLU A 130 -4.56 8.43 -5.97
CA GLU A 130 -5.37 7.31 -6.44
C GLU A 130 -6.64 7.83 -7.13
N GLY A 131 -6.99 7.25 -8.28
CA GLY A 131 -8.26 7.46 -8.95
C GLY A 131 -9.27 6.37 -8.62
N ILE A 132 -10.54 6.73 -8.47
CA ILE A 132 -11.66 5.79 -8.34
C ILE A 132 -12.70 6.16 -9.39
N ALA A 133 -12.90 5.31 -10.40
CA ALA A 133 -13.76 5.56 -11.53
C ALA A 133 -14.92 4.57 -11.64
N SER A 134 -16.10 5.03 -12.00
CA SER A 134 -17.19 4.18 -12.47
C SER A 134 -17.07 4.05 -14.00
N ARG A 135 -16.68 2.87 -14.46
CA ARG A 135 -16.39 2.56 -15.88
C ARG A 135 -17.60 2.02 -16.64
N THR A 136 -18.74 1.96 -16.01
CA THR A 136 -19.96 1.36 -16.56
C THR A 136 -19.72 -0.09 -17.05
N ASP A 137 -20.34 -0.52 -18.12
CA ASP A 137 -20.08 -1.81 -18.81
C ASP A 137 -19.11 -1.67 -19.99
N TYR A 138 -18.48 -0.49 -20.16
CA TYR A 138 -17.72 -0.12 -21.35
C TYR A 138 -16.67 -1.15 -21.76
N ASP A 139 -15.79 -1.52 -20.84
CA ASP A 139 -14.67 -2.44 -21.15
C ASP A 139 -15.16 -3.85 -21.49
N LEU A 140 -16.10 -4.39 -20.70
CA LEU A 140 -16.67 -5.71 -20.95
C LEU A 140 -17.42 -5.75 -22.31
N ARG A 141 -18.06 -4.66 -22.70
CA ARG A 141 -18.72 -4.51 -24.01
C ARG A 141 -17.67 -4.49 -25.11
N ALA A 142 -16.66 -3.61 -25.01
CA ALA A 142 -15.60 -3.50 -26.01
C ALA A 142 -14.84 -4.80 -26.21
N HIS A 143 -14.49 -5.50 -25.13
CA HIS A 143 -13.86 -6.82 -25.20
C HIS A 143 -14.78 -7.89 -25.78
N SER A 144 -16.08 -7.85 -25.48
CA SER A 144 -17.06 -8.79 -26.07
C SER A 144 -17.19 -8.60 -27.57
N GLU A 145 -17.28 -7.36 -28.03
CA GLU A 145 -17.38 -7.01 -29.45
C GLU A 145 -16.12 -7.39 -30.22
N ALA A 146 -14.93 -7.03 -29.68
CA ALA A 146 -13.66 -7.31 -30.33
C ALA A 146 -13.32 -8.82 -30.41
N SER A 147 -13.68 -9.60 -29.40
CA SER A 147 -13.38 -11.03 -29.33
C SER A 147 -14.48 -11.93 -29.86
N GLY A 148 -15.70 -11.43 -30.04
CA GLY A 148 -16.90 -12.22 -30.34
C GLY A 148 -17.38 -13.08 -29.15
N ARG A 149 -16.75 -12.98 -27.98
CA ARG A 149 -17.10 -13.73 -26.76
C ARG A 149 -17.92 -12.85 -25.83
N LYS A 150 -19.13 -13.29 -25.49
CA LYS A 150 -20.02 -12.55 -24.57
C LYS A 150 -19.47 -12.62 -23.13
N LEU A 151 -18.97 -11.51 -22.59
CA LEU A 151 -18.49 -11.37 -21.21
C LEU A 151 -19.64 -11.03 -20.25
N GLN A 152 -20.75 -11.79 -20.32
CA GLN A 152 -21.96 -11.55 -19.54
C GLN A 152 -21.97 -12.38 -18.26
N TYR A 153 -22.47 -11.77 -17.19
CA TYR A 153 -22.87 -12.46 -15.96
C TYR A 153 -24.29 -13.04 -16.14
N PHE A 154 -24.53 -14.21 -15.59
CA PHE A 154 -25.85 -14.81 -15.53
C PHE A 154 -26.29 -15.00 -14.08
N ASP A 155 -27.30 -14.26 -13.67
CA ASP A 155 -27.95 -14.43 -12.38
C ASP A 155 -29.21 -15.30 -12.55
N GLN A 156 -29.18 -16.50 -11.97
CA GLN A 156 -30.28 -17.44 -12.02
C GLN A 156 -31.44 -17.05 -11.07
N GLU A 157 -31.13 -16.33 -10.00
CA GLU A 157 -32.07 -15.96 -8.95
C GLU A 157 -32.79 -14.63 -9.26
N ALA A 158 -32.20 -13.80 -10.11
CA ALA A 158 -32.77 -12.51 -10.52
C ALA A 158 -33.83 -12.67 -11.61
N THR A 159 -34.76 -11.72 -11.64
CA THR A 159 -35.71 -11.57 -12.75
C THR A 159 -35.16 -10.53 -13.73
N ASP A 160 -35.12 -10.85 -15.00
CA ASP A 160 -34.70 -9.94 -16.07
C ASP A 160 -35.67 -8.75 -16.10
N PRO A 161 -35.18 -7.51 -15.91
CA PRO A 161 -36.04 -6.32 -15.80
C PRO A 161 -36.73 -5.94 -17.13
N GLU A 162 -36.19 -6.38 -18.27
CA GLU A 162 -36.75 -6.06 -19.58
C GLU A 162 -37.83 -7.08 -20.01
N THR A 163 -37.61 -8.35 -19.70
CA THR A 163 -38.49 -9.43 -20.15
C THR A 163 -39.42 -9.97 -19.08
N GLY A 164 -39.18 -9.68 -17.80
CA GLY A 164 -39.91 -10.21 -16.65
C GLY A 164 -39.70 -11.71 -16.42
N LYS A 165 -38.75 -12.36 -17.10
CA LYS A 165 -38.50 -13.80 -16.98
C LYS A 165 -37.46 -14.11 -15.89
N PRO A 166 -37.52 -15.30 -15.28
CA PRO A 166 -36.49 -15.77 -14.39
C PRO A 166 -35.14 -15.94 -15.10
N GLY A 167 -34.07 -15.54 -14.42
CA GLY A 167 -32.71 -15.58 -14.94
C GLY A 167 -32.38 -14.34 -15.80
N TRP A 168 -31.41 -13.57 -15.31
CA TRP A 168 -30.99 -12.31 -15.95
C TRP A 168 -29.56 -12.40 -16.48
N LYS A 169 -29.38 -12.09 -17.77
CA LYS A 169 -28.05 -12.01 -18.43
C LYS A 169 -27.73 -10.59 -18.79
N PHE A 170 -26.60 -10.09 -18.30
CA PHE A 170 -26.17 -8.71 -18.52
C PHE A 170 -24.65 -8.57 -18.48
N LEU A 171 -24.14 -7.44 -18.96
CA LEU A 171 -22.78 -7.01 -18.73
C LEU A 171 -22.72 -6.28 -17.37
N PRO A 172 -21.91 -6.74 -16.41
CA PRO A 172 -21.73 -6.02 -15.16
C PRO A 172 -21.20 -4.60 -15.39
N HIS A 173 -21.62 -3.67 -14.53
CA HIS A 173 -20.92 -2.40 -14.40
C HIS A 173 -19.66 -2.58 -13.56
N VAL A 174 -18.69 -1.69 -13.73
CA VAL A 174 -17.39 -1.80 -13.10
C VAL A 174 -17.06 -0.52 -12.34
N VAL A 175 -16.56 -0.66 -11.12
CA VAL A 175 -15.95 0.42 -10.36
C VAL A 175 -14.48 0.08 -10.14
N GLU A 176 -13.60 0.98 -10.54
CA GLU A 176 -12.15 0.80 -10.56
C GLU A 176 -11.46 1.73 -9.56
N PRO A 177 -11.02 1.26 -8.40
CA PRO A 177 -9.96 1.89 -7.64
C PRO A 177 -8.59 1.57 -8.24
N ALA A 178 -7.84 2.60 -8.63
CA ALA A 178 -6.54 2.46 -9.30
C ALA A 178 -5.50 3.39 -8.69
N ALA A 179 -4.48 2.83 -8.08
CA ALA A 179 -3.38 3.59 -7.49
C ALA A 179 -2.03 3.21 -8.09
N GLY A 180 -1.18 4.20 -8.32
CA GLY A 180 0.23 3.96 -8.60
C GLY A 180 0.95 3.50 -7.33
N ALA A 181 1.35 2.23 -7.24
CA ALA A 181 2.11 1.73 -6.09
C ALA A 181 3.41 2.51 -5.89
N THR A 182 4.11 2.83 -6.98
CA THR A 182 5.31 3.68 -6.99
C THR A 182 5.02 5.08 -6.43
N ARG A 183 3.91 5.70 -6.84
CA ARG A 183 3.45 7.00 -6.33
C ARG A 183 3.06 6.92 -4.85
N GLY A 184 2.42 5.83 -4.44
CA GLY A 184 2.09 5.55 -3.04
C GLY A 184 3.33 5.47 -2.14
N VAL A 185 4.41 4.82 -2.61
CA VAL A 185 5.70 4.81 -1.89
C VAL A 185 6.22 6.23 -1.70
N LEU A 186 6.15 7.08 -2.74
CA LEU A 186 6.58 8.48 -2.64
C LEU A 186 5.75 9.25 -1.61
N ALA A 187 4.41 9.11 -1.63
CA ALA A 187 3.53 9.78 -0.67
C ALA A 187 3.86 9.35 0.77
N VAL A 188 4.03 8.04 1.00
CA VAL A 188 4.40 7.49 2.32
C VAL A 188 5.75 8.05 2.80
N LEU A 189 6.76 8.14 1.91
CA LEU A 189 8.07 8.70 2.27
C LEU A 189 7.98 10.20 2.58
N CYS A 190 7.24 10.98 1.76
CA CYS A 190 7.03 12.41 2.00
C CYS A 190 6.28 12.68 3.31
N ASP A 191 5.30 11.84 3.64
CA ASP A 191 4.52 11.99 4.88
C ASP A 191 5.29 11.59 6.14
N ALA A 192 6.13 10.56 6.01
CA ALA A 192 6.91 10.01 7.12
C ALA A 192 8.17 10.81 7.44
N TYR A 193 8.69 11.60 6.49
CA TYR A 193 9.91 12.37 6.68
C TYR A 193 9.69 13.51 7.67
N ASP A 194 10.58 13.60 8.66
CA ASP A 194 10.55 14.65 9.70
C ASP A 194 11.96 15.01 10.15
N GLU A 195 12.18 16.29 10.44
CA GLU A 195 13.42 16.83 11.01
C GLU A 195 13.11 17.44 12.36
N GLU A 196 13.47 16.75 13.43
CA GLU A 196 13.39 17.32 14.78
C GLU A 196 14.55 18.30 14.97
N PRO A 197 14.28 19.56 15.34
CA PRO A 197 15.33 20.53 15.54
C PRO A 197 16.22 20.17 16.74
N ALA A 198 17.48 20.60 16.68
CA ALA A 198 18.36 20.57 17.82
C ALA A 198 17.91 21.60 18.86
N ASP A 199 18.25 21.37 20.13
CA ASP A 199 18.09 22.34 21.19
C ASP A 199 19.01 23.57 21.03
N ALA A 200 18.91 24.53 21.91
CA ALA A 200 19.72 25.75 21.87
C ALA A 200 21.24 25.48 21.97
N ASP A 201 21.63 24.34 22.51
CA ASP A 201 23.02 23.88 22.59
C ASP A 201 23.46 23.04 21.38
N GLY A 202 22.62 22.91 20.35
CA GLY A 202 22.88 22.12 19.15
C GLY A 202 22.79 20.62 19.38
N LYS A 203 22.12 20.15 20.45
CA LYS A 203 21.94 18.75 20.78
C LYS A 203 20.51 18.29 20.52
N GLY A 204 20.34 16.99 20.38
CA GLY A 204 19.01 16.35 20.33
C GLY A 204 18.30 16.37 18.97
N GLY A 205 18.76 17.16 18.01
CA GLY A 205 18.22 17.15 16.65
C GLY A 205 18.44 15.82 15.95
N ARG A 206 17.45 15.40 15.14
CA ARG A 206 17.56 14.19 14.33
C ARG A 206 16.67 14.25 13.09
N THR A 207 17.12 13.62 12.03
CA THR A 207 16.26 13.20 10.93
C THR A 207 15.57 11.89 11.29
N VAL A 208 14.27 11.79 11.09
CA VAL A 208 13.50 10.58 11.36
C VAL A 208 12.52 10.31 10.24
N LEU A 209 12.40 9.04 9.87
CA LEU A 209 11.39 8.57 8.94
C LEU A 209 10.28 7.87 9.74
N ARG A 210 9.15 8.57 9.97
CA ARG A 210 8.03 8.10 10.81
C ARG A 210 7.12 7.14 10.05
N LEU A 211 7.72 6.15 9.40
CA LEU A 211 6.94 5.11 8.71
C LEU A 211 5.97 4.42 9.68
N HIS A 212 4.75 4.22 9.21
CA HIS A 212 3.81 3.35 9.92
C HIS A 212 4.49 1.99 10.21
N PRO A 213 4.40 1.42 11.42
CA PRO A 213 5.12 0.22 11.80
C PRO A 213 4.92 -0.97 10.84
N ARG A 214 3.71 -1.10 10.25
CA ARG A 214 3.42 -2.13 9.24
C ARG A 214 4.16 -1.90 7.91
N LEU A 215 4.49 -0.66 7.55
CA LEU A 215 5.21 -0.34 6.31
C LEU A 215 6.74 -0.35 6.49
N ALA A 216 7.25 -0.14 7.71
CA ALA A 216 8.68 -0.12 7.97
C ALA A 216 9.35 -1.42 7.48
N PRO A 217 10.37 -1.36 6.58
CA PRO A 217 11.02 -2.57 6.06
C PRO A 217 11.71 -3.39 7.14
N ILE A 218 12.30 -2.72 8.13
CA ILE A 218 12.91 -3.32 9.32
C ILE A 218 12.04 -2.98 10.51
N LYS A 219 11.48 -3.99 11.18
CA LYS A 219 10.57 -3.79 12.31
C LYS A 219 11.32 -3.54 13.61
N ALA A 220 12.46 -4.19 13.79
CA ALA A 220 13.25 -4.08 15.01
C ALA A 220 14.75 -4.04 14.71
N ALA A 221 15.47 -3.15 15.39
CA ALA A 221 16.93 -3.14 15.43
C ALA A 221 17.41 -3.80 16.72
N ILE A 222 18.34 -4.75 16.64
CA ILE A 222 18.89 -5.46 17.81
C ILE A 222 20.34 -5.03 17.98
N LEU A 223 20.60 -4.33 19.07
CA LEU A 223 21.79 -3.52 19.29
C LEU A 223 22.56 -3.97 20.55
N PRO A 224 23.66 -4.75 20.44
CA PRO A 224 24.51 -5.00 21.62
C PRO A 224 25.17 -3.68 22.02
N LEU A 225 25.12 -3.31 23.32
CA LEU A 225 25.69 -2.04 23.81
C LEU A 225 27.18 -1.94 23.49
N VAL A 226 27.91 -3.05 23.70
CA VAL A 226 29.34 -3.20 23.37
C VAL A 226 29.60 -4.51 22.63
N LYS A 227 30.74 -4.59 21.92
CA LYS A 227 31.16 -5.78 21.14
C LYS A 227 31.95 -6.82 21.98
N LYS A 228 31.54 -7.07 23.21
CA LYS A 228 32.22 -7.97 24.13
C LYS A 228 31.27 -8.58 25.16
N ASP A 229 31.76 -9.37 26.01
CA ASP A 229 31.11 -9.95 27.20
C ASP A 229 29.86 -10.81 26.86
N GLY A 230 29.77 -11.39 25.64
CA GLY A 230 28.64 -12.22 25.21
C GLY A 230 27.41 -11.45 24.68
N MET A 231 27.40 -10.11 24.74
CA MET A 231 26.27 -9.30 24.24
C MET A 231 25.98 -9.49 22.76
N PRO A 232 26.99 -9.56 21.83
CA PRO A 232 26.74 -9.84 20.42
C PRO A 232 26.04 -11.18 20.18
N GLU A 233 26.43 -12.23 20.91
CA GLU A 233 25.86 -13.57 20.81
C GLU A 233 24.40 -13.59 21.25
N VAL A 234 24.07 -12.92 22.37
CA VAL A 234 22.69 -12.76 22.84
C VAL A 234 21.86 -11.96 21.82
N ALA A 235 22.41 -10.84 21.31
CA ALA A 235 21.72 -10.02 20.31
C ALA A 235 21.41 -10.83 19.03
N ARG A 236 22.33 -11.65 18.51
CA ARG A 236 22.09 -12.52 17.35
C ARG A 236 20.98 -13.53 17.60
N LYS A 237 20.97 -14.18 18.77
CA LYS A 237 19.90 -15.11 19.17
C LYS A 237 18.53 -14.41 19.21
N ILE A 238 18.47 -13.14 19.61
CA ILE A 238 17.24 -12.36 19.58
C ILE A 238 16.81 -12.12 18.13
N VAL A 239 17.73 -11.74 17.22
CA VAL A 239 17.43 -11.60 15.79
C VAL A 239 16.83 -12.89 15.22
N ASP A 240 17.43 -14.05 15.53
CA ASP A 240 16.92 -15.35 15.06
C ASP A 240 15.49 -15.61 15.56
N ARG A 241 15.16 -15.23 16.81
CA ARG A 241 13.79 -15.33 17.34
C ARG A 241 12.82 -14.46 16.59
N PHE A 242 13.20 -13.21 16.21
CA PHE A 242 12.38 -12.33 15.39
C PHE A 242 12.12 -12.92 14.00
N PHE A 243 13.15 -13.45 13.34
CA PHE A 243 13.00 -14.11 12.04
C PHE A 243 12.12 -15.37 12.12
N ALA A 244 12.31 -16.20 13.14
CA ALA A 244 11.45 -17.36 13.37
C ALA A 244 9.97 -16.98 13.59
N ALA A 245 9.72 -15.76 14.09
CA ALA A 245 8.39 -15.19 14.26
C ALA A 245 7.84 -14.47 13.01
N GLY A 246 8.57 -14.46 11.88
CA GLY A 246 8.21 -13.76 10.66
C GLY A 246 8.36 -12.23 10.73
N ILE A 247 9.12 -11.73 11.71
CA ILE A 247 9.34 -10.30 11.91
C ILE A 247 10.75 -9.94 11.44
N ASN A 248 10.84 -9.03 10.44
CA ASN A 248 12.11 -8.58 9.91
C ASN A 248 12.87 -7.72 10.94
N ALA A 249 14.01 -8.20 11.40
CA ALA A 249 14.88 -7.52 12.36
C ALA A 249 16.30 -7.37 11.82
N LYS A 250 17.03 -6.34 12.28
CA LYS A 250 18.40 -6.07 11.86
C LYS A 250 19.33 -6.01 13.06
N TYR A 251 20.40 -6.82 13.02
CA TYR A 251 21.52 -6.68 13.95
C TYR A 251 22.41 -5.52 13.55
N ASP A 252 22.82 -4.68 14.52
CA ASP A 252 23.77 -3.60 14.29
C ASP A 252 24.67 -3.37 15.50
N GLU A 253 25.98 -3.45 15.29
CA GLU A 253 27.02 -3.24 16.30
C GLU A 253 28.03 -2.15 15.92
N GLN A 254 27.78 -1.40 14.84
CA GLN A 254 28.74 -0.42 14.32
C GLN A 254 28.56 0.95 14.95
N HIS A 255 29.63 1.53 15.47
CA HIS A 255 29.67 2.83 16.17
C HIS A 255 29.00 2.83 17.56
N ALA A 256 28.99 3.97 18.22
CA ALA A 256 28.34 4.19 19.51
C ALA A 256 26.81 3.99 19.40
N ILE A 257 26.17 3.59 20.51
CA ILE A 257 24.72 3.28 20.54
C ILE A 257 23.84 4.45 20.06
N GLY A 258 24.18 5.70 20.41
CA GLY A 258 23.43 6.87 19.94
C GLY A 258 23.42 7.04 18.41
N ARG A 259 24.56 6.76 17.74
CA ARG A 259 24.62 6.78 16.26
C ARG A 259 23.82 5.64 15.63
N ARG A 260 23.73 4.51 16.29
CA ARG A 260 22.90 3.38 15.83
C ARG A 260 21.42 3.72 15.94
N TYR A 261 20.98 4.33 17.05
CA TYR A 261 19.61 4.81 17.16
C TYR A 261 19.27 5.81 16.07
N ALA A 262 20.12 6.84 15.85
CA ALA A 262 19.90 7.83 14.82
C ALA A 262 19.75 7.19 13.42
N ARG A 263 20.66 6.30 13.04
CA ARG A 263 20.60 5.56 11.76
C ARG A 263 19.33 4.73 11.60
N HIS A 264 18.85 4.09 12.67
CA HIS A 264 17.60 3.33 12.64
C HIS A 264 16.37 4.25 12.65
N ASP A 265 16.43 5.41 13.29
CA ASP A 265 15.39 6.45 13.20
C ASP A 265 15.31 6.99 11.75
N GLU A 266 16.45 7.27 11.09
CA GLU A 266 16.55 7.74 9.69
C GLU A 266 15.95 6.76 8.67
N ILE A 267 16.08 5.46 8.87
CA ILE A 267 15.52 4.44 7.98
C ILE A 267 14.12 3.95 8.39
N GLY A 268 13.55 4.57 9.42
CA GLY A 268 12.17 4.32 9.84
C GLY A 268 11.93 3.06 10.65
N THR A 269 12.95 2.47 11.27
CA THR A 269 12.80 1.30 12.15
C THR A 269 12.02 1.68 13.42
N PRO A 270 10.82 1.12 13.70
CA PRO A 270 9.98 1.59 14.80
C PRO A 270 10.46 1.17 16.19
N TYR A 271 11.18 0.05 16.29
CA TYR A 271 11.63 -0.50 17.58
C TYR A 271 13.14 -0.75 17.59
N ALA A 272 13.82 -0.35 18.66
CA ALA A 272 15.23 -0.70 18.87
C ALA A 272 15.39 -1.43 20.22
N LEU A 273 15.95 -2.62 20.18
CA LEU A 273 16.22 -3.46 21.36
C LEU A 273 17.68 -3.40 21.69
N THR A 274 18.02 -2.96 22.91
CA THR A 274 19.42 -2.90 23.38
C THR A 274 19.71 -4.02 24.33
N VAL A 275 20.76 -4.78 23.99
CA VAL A 275 21.37 -5.82 24.83
C VAL A 275 22.53 -5.17 25.58
N ASP A 276 22.48 -5.13 26.89
CA ASP A 276 23.44 -4.49 27.77
C ASP A 276 23.94 -5.44 28.89
N THR A 277 24.70 -4.93 29.86
CA THR A 277 25.23 -5.72 30.97
C THR A 277 24.10 -6.34 31.79
N GLN A 278 23.03 -5.62 32.07
CA GLN A 278 21.90 -6.12 32.81
C GLN A 278 21.20 -7.28 32.08
N THR A 279 21.18 -7.25 30.71
CA THR A 279 20.66 -8.38 29.93
C THR A 279 21.35 -9.69 30.26
N LEU A 280 22.66 -9.66 30.50
CA LEU A 280 23.45 -10.84 30.84
C LEU A 280 23.17 -11.36 32.26
N GLU A 281 22.67 -10.51 33.16
CA GLU A 281 22.37 -10.82 34.55
C GLU A 281 20.96 -11.36 34.75
N ASP A 282 19.96 -10.74 34.09
CA ASP A 282 18.54 -10.99 34.36
C ASP A 282 17.69 -11.34 33.11
N ASP A 283 18.33 -11.59 31.97
CA ASP A 283 17.69 -11.97 30.68
C ASP A 283 16.60 -10.98 30.24
N THR A 284 16.81 -9.67 30.45
CA THR A 284 15.93 -8.60 30.00
C THR A 284 16.60 -7.71 28.97
N VAL A 285 15.83 -7.03 28.10
CA VAL A 285 16.32 -6.05 27.11
C VAL A 285 15.55 -4.74 27.20
N THR A 286 16.21 -3.63 26.83
CA THR A 286 15.55 -2.36 26.70
C THR A 286 14.95 -2.20 25.31
N ILE A 287 13.64 -2.01 25.18
CA ILE A 287 12.96 -1.61 23.94
C ILE A 287 12.81 -0.10 23.95
N ARG A 288 13.33 0.55 22.89
CA ARG A 288 13.16 1.97 22.61
C ARG A 288 12.19 2.15 21.44
N LEU A 289 11.21 3.03 21.60
CA LEU A 289 10.30 3.47 20.55
C LEU A 289 10.94 4.58 19.73
N ARG A 290 10.87 4.52 18.39
CA ARG A 290 11.41 5.55 17.48
C ARG A 290 10.76 6.92 17.72
N ASP A 291 9.43 6.96 17.80
CA ASP A 291 8.69 8.22 17.76
C ASP A 291 8.73 8.99 19.09
N SER A 292 8.43 8.33 20.20
CA SER A 292 8.45 8.95 21.54
C SER A 292 9.84 8.95 22.19
N ARG A 293 10.78 8.15 21.69
CA ARG A 293 12.07 7.83 22.33
C ARG A 293 11.94 7.17 23.71
N GLU A 294 10.72 6.81 24.12
CA GLU A 294 10.51 6.09 25.38
C GLU A 294 11.24 4.76 25.39
N GLN A 295 11.76 4.41 26.54
CA GLN A 295 12.47 3.17 26.76
C GLN A 295 11.81 2.40 27.89
N ARG A 296 11.62 1.11 27.69
CA ARG A 296 11.15 0.20 28.74
C ARG A 296 11.90 -1.12 28.70
N ARG A 297 12.04 -1.74 29.86
CA ARG A 297 12.69 -3.02 30.00
C ARG A 297 11.68 -4.15 29.96
N VAL A 298 11.99 -5.22 29.21
CA VAL A 298 11.14 -6.39 29.08
C VAL A 298 11.99 -7.66 29.07
N PRO A 299 11.46 -8.81 29.52
CA PRO A 299 12.15 -10.10 29.37
C PRO A 299 12.47 -10.41 27.90
N VAL A 300 13.64 -10.96 27.64
CA VAL A 300 14.05 -11.39 26.27
C VAL A 300 13.05 -12.39 25.68
N ALA A 301 12.46 -13.25 26.52
CA ALA A 301 11.44 -14.20 26.09
C ALA A 301 10.18 -13.52 25.54
N GLU A 302 9.81 -12.35 26.06
CA GLU A 302 8.60 -11.61 25.70
C GLU A 302 8.81 -10.55 24.61
N ALA A 303 10.06 -10.21 24.31
CA ALA A 303 10.40 -9.09 23.42
C ALA A 303 9.75 -9.20 22.02
N VAL A 304 9.70 -10.42 21.46
CA VAL A 304 9.06 -10.69 20.16
C VAL A 304 7.56 -10.45 20.24
N ASP A 305 6.89 -10.93 21.28
CA ASP A 305 5.44 -10.81 21.43
C ASP A 305 5.02 -9.37 21.70
N VAL A 306 5.83 -8.62 22.45
CA VAL A 306 5.63 -7.18 22.66
C VAL A 306 5.64 -6.42 21.32
N VAL A 307 6.66 -6.68 20.48
CA VAL A 307 6.75 -6.02 19.17
C VAL A 307 5.62 -6.52 18.24
N ARG A 308 5.32 -7.81 18.22
CA ARG A 308 4.23 -8.38 17.42
C ARG A 308 2.87 -7.74 17.75
N LYS A 309 2.56 -7.62 19.04
CA LYS A 309 1.34 -6.97 19.50
C LYS A 309 1.29 -5.50 19.05
N SER A 310 2.37 -4.75 19.26
CA SER A 310 2.45 -3.35 18.83
C SER A 310 2.31 -3.18 17.31
N LEU A 311 2.79 -4.15 16.50
CA LEU A 311 2.60 -4.16 15.05
C LEU A 311 1.15 -4.50 14.64
N ALA A 312 0.45 -5.28 15.44
CA ALA A 312 -0.96 -5.62 15.19
C ALA A 312 -1.90 -4.47 15.56
N ASP A 313 -1.56 -3.74 16.63
CA ASP A 313 -2.34 -2.61 17.16
C ASP A 313 -2.11 -1.29 16.37
N ALA A 314 -1.09 -1.24 15.49
CA ALA A 314 -0.69 -0.07 14.71
C ALA A 314 -1.57 0.18 13.44
#